data_9a97a7deb8a6c4c27901e76512414fb0
#
_entry.id   9a97a7deb8a6c4c27901e76512414fb0
#
_cell.length_a   1.000
_cell.length_b   1.000
_cell.length_c   1.000
_cell.angle_alpha   90.00
_cell.angle_beta   90.00
_cell.angle_gamma   90.00
#
_symmetry.space_group_name_H-M   'P 1'
#
loop_
_entity.id
_entity.type
_entity.pdbx_description
1 polymer ?
#
loop_
_entity_poly.entity_id
_entity_poly.type
_entity_poly.pdbx_seq_one_letter_code
_entity_poly.pdbx_strand_id
1 'polypeptide(L)'
;MFRWLNQLDHGFWIAPALYYFVQNHRQQQNLVVRFLIDLERLVVSFMICRVPPYKRIDRYCQLLEAIYKDEDLFAPASPLQLTLGERQEVCRILNGDIYHLHYVCRYVLLRLDSYRSDSGASYDYQTISIEHILPQRSHPDSKWYQTFPSKEVRERYVHRLGNLVLLSRGKNMKAENFDFDEKKQKYFFADNVSTPFVLTNEVREYREWTPAIIDQRQRRLMDALQRLWRL
;
A
#
# COMPACT_ATOMS: atom_id res chain seq x y z
N MET A 1 5.87 13.61 4.52
CA MET A 1 4.42 13.30 4.66
C MET A 1 3.60 13.91 3.53
N PHE A 2 3.62 15.20 3.25
CA PHE A 2 2.83 15.84 2.18
C PHE A 2 2.93 15.15 0.81
N ARG A 3 4.11 14.64 0.45
CA ARG A 3 4.30 13.87 -0.79
C ARG A 3 3.35 12.65 -0.88
N TRP A 4 3.09 11.99 0.25
CA TRP A 4 2.22 10.83 0.30
C TRP A 4 0.74 11.23 0.28
N LEU A 5 0.37 12.27 1.02
CA LEU A 5 -0.98 12.82 1.00
C LEU A 5 -1.39 13.32 -0.38
N ASN A 6 -0.48 13.97 -1.12
CA ASN A 6 -0.73 14.42 -2.50
C ASN A 6 -1.02 13.31 -3.52
N GLN A 7 -0.74 12.05 -3.18
CA GLN A 7 -1.07 10.90 -4.01
C GLN A 7 -2.41 10.26 -3.66
N LEU A 8 -3.04 10.73 -2.60
CA LEU A 8 -4.34 10.27 -2.17
C LEU A 8 -5.40 11.24 -2.72
N ASP A 9 -6.52 11.27 -2.19
CA ASP A 9 -7.74 11.97 -2.54
C ASP A 9 -7.62 13.39 -3.16
N HIS A 10 -8.74 13.95 -3.55
CA HIS A 10 -8.97 15.22 -4.25
C HIS A 10 -8.65 16.50 -3.46
N GLY A 11 -7.74 16.47 -2.49
CA GLY A 11 -7.25 17.65 -1.79
C GLY A 11 -8.09 18.13 -0.60
N PHE A 12 -9.17 17.47 -0.23
CA PHE A 12 -9.98 17.85 0.94
C PHE A 12 -9.19 17.81 2.27
N TRP A 13 -8.15 16.98 2.34
CA TRP A 13 -7.24 16.90 3.49
C TRP A 13 -6.37 18.14 3.67
N ILE A 14 -6.24 18.99 2.62
CA ILE A 14 -5.34 20.17 2.65
C ILE A 14 -5.77 21.16 3.72
N ALA A 15 -7.06 21.44 3.81
CA ALA A 15 -7.59 22.41 4.78
C ALA A 15 -7.24 22.06 6.24
N PRO A 16 -7.57 20.85 6.76
CA PRO A 16 -7.17 20.49 8.12
C PRO A 16 -5.65 20.37 8.29
N ALA A 17 -4.90 19.93 7.25
CA ALA A 17 -3.44 19.86 7.32
C ALA A 17 -2.81 21.23 7.48
N LEU A 18 -3.21 22.21 6.66
CA LEU A 18 -2.67 23.57 6.72
C LEU A 18 -3.09 24.26 8.03
N TYR A 19 -4.33 24.11 8.43
CA TYR A 19 -4.84 24.76 9.63
C TYR A 19 -4.08 24.27 10.87
N TYR A 20 -3.94 22.98 11.06
CA TYR A 20 -3.16 22.41 12.15
C TYR A 20 -1.69 22.80 12.09
N PHE A 21 -1.07 22.77 10.87
CA PHE A 21 0.31 23.15 10.67
C PHE A 21 0.57 24.61 11.08
N VAL A 22 -0.26 25.54 10.63
CA VAL A 22 -0.10 26.98 10.97
C VAL A 22 -0.14 27.21 12.46
N GLN A 23 -1.02 26.55 13.18
CA GLN A 23 -1.15 26.68 14.63
C GLN A 23 0.04 26.09 15.41
N ASN A 24 0.64 24.99 14.94
CA ASN A 24 1.51 24.15 15.77
C ASN A 24 2.98 24.07 15.30
N HIS A 25 3.32 24.50 14.08
CA HIS A 25 4.64 24.26 13.47
C HIS A 25 5.83 24.87 14.23
N ARG A 26 5.64 25.95 14.97
CA ARG A 26 6.71 26.63 15.72
C ARG A 26 7.03 26.01 17.07
N GLN A 27 6.04 25.42 17.72
CA GLN A 27 6.14 25.01 19.13
C GLN A 27 6.11 23.50 19.31
N GLN A 28 5.48 22.75 18.39
CA GLN A 28 5.12 21.33 18.57
C GLN A 28 5.41 20.47 17.32
N GLN A 29 6.63 20.56 16.79
CA GLN A 29 7.00 19.84 15.56
C GLN A 29 6.67 18.33 15.60
N ASN A 30 6.89 17.67 16.73
CA ASN A 30 6.59 16.24 16.89
C ASN A 30 5.09 15.96 16.79
N LEU A 31 4.23 16.85 17.30
CA LEU A 31 2.78 16.71 17.18
C LEU A 31 2.30 16.94 15.75
N VAL A 32 2.93 17.87 15.01
CA VAL A 32 2.65 18.09 13.58
C VAL A 32 2.97 16.82 12.78
N VAL A 33 4.11 16.19 13.04
CA VAL A 33 4.47 14.93 12.36
C VAL A 33 3.47 13.83 12.70
N ARG A 34 3.12 13.67 13.98
CA ARG A 34 2.11 12.70 14.43
C ARG A 34 0.75 12.94 13.77
N PHE A 35 0.30 14.19 13.75
CA PHE A 35 -0.95 14.59 13.09
C PHE A 35 -0.95 14.22 11.60
N LEU A 36 0.11 14.55 10.88
CA LEU A 36 0.21 14.24 9.44
C LEU A 36 0.23 12.72 9.16
N ILE A 37 0.81 11.92 10.07
CA ILE A 37 0.77 10.44 9.97
C ILE A 37 -0.67 9.95 10.19
N ASP A 38 -1.38 10.47 11.18
CA ASP A 38 -2.77 10.09 11.45
C ASP A 38 -3.71 10.58 10.35
N LEU A 39 -3.46 11.75 9.79
CA LEU A 39 -4.21 12.26 8.65
C LEU A 39 -3.99 11.38 7.40
N GLU A 40 -2.74 10.97 7.11
CA GLU A 40 -2.49 10.00 6.03
C GLU A 40 -3.28 8.71 6.24
N ARG A 41 -3.26 8.16 7.46
CA ARG A 41 -4.04 6.96 7.81
C ARG A 41 -5.54 7.15 7.54
N LEU A 42 -6.11 8.28 7.97
CA LEU A 42 -7.52 8.62 7.74
C LEU A 42 -7.84 8.69 6.24
N VAL A 43 -7.04 9.44 5.48
CA VAL A 43 -7.24 9.64 4.03
C VAL A 43 -7.12 8.32 3.26
N VAL A 44 -6.09 7.52 3.55
CA VAL A 44 -5.91 6.23 2.87
C VAL A 44 -7.02 5.24 3.23
N SER A 45 -7.53 5.27 4.47
CA SER A 45 -8.67 4.43 4.87
C SER A 45 -9.93 4.76 4.06
N PHE A 46 -10.20 6.04 3.80
CA PHE A 46 -11.29 6.47 2.94
C PHE A 46 -11.18 5.91 1.51
N MET A 47 -9.96 5.87 0.99
CA MET A 47 -9.69 5.32 -0.34
C MET A 47 -9.86 3.80 -0.37
N ILE A 48 -9.30 3.09 0.62
CA ILE A 48 -9.40 1.62 0.75
C ILE A 48 -10.87 1.20 0.88
N CYS A 49 -11.62 1.85 1.77
CA CYS A 49 -13.02 1.54 2.05
C CYS A 49 -14.00 2.18 1.04
N ARG A 50 -13.51 2.90 0.03
CA ARG A 50 -14.34 3.63 -0.96
C ARG A 50 -15.40 4.50 -0.30
N VAL A 51 -15.04 5.22 0.76
CA VAL A 51 -15.95 6.10 1.48
C VAL A 51 -16.47 7.20 0.53
N PRO A 52 -17.80 7.42 0.43
CA PRO A 52 -18.36 8.42 -0.45
C PRO A 52 -17.86 9.84 -0.15
N PRO A 53 -17.73 10.73 -1.16
CA PRO A 53 -17.19 12.09 -0.99
C PRO A 53 -17.87 12.89 0.11
N TYR A 54 -19.21 12.84 0.20
CA TYR A 54 -19.96 13.60 1.22
C TYR A 54 -19.61 13.18 2.66
N LYS A 55 -19.40 11.87 2.91
CA LYS A 55 -18.97 11.38 4.24
C LYS A 55 -17.54 11.79 4.56
N ARG A 56 -16.65 11.83 3.54
CA ARG A 56 -15.28 12.31 3.72
C ARG A 56 -15.25 13.79 4.06
N ILE A 57 -16.02 14.60 3.34
CA ILE A 57 -16.16 16.04 3.60
C ILE A 57 -16.68 16.28 5.01
N ASP A 58 -17.76 15.58 5.40
CA ASP A 58 -18.31 15.69 6.75
C ASP A 58 -17.25 15.39 7.83
N ARG A 59 -16.47 14.31 7.66
CA ARG A 59 -15.38 13.96 8.58
C ARG A 59 -14.29 15.03 8.64
N TYR A 60 -13.93 15.65 7.48
CA TYR A 60 -12.96 16.75 7.47
C TYR A 60 -13.50 18.03 8.11
N CYS A 61 -14.80 18.31 7.98
CA CYS A 61 -15.45 19.42 8.68
C CYS A 61 -15.42 19.21 10.20
N GLN A 62 -15.74 18.02 10.67
CA GLN A 62 -15.63 17.65 12.09
C GLN A 62 -14.18 17.79 12.58
N LEU A 63 -13.18 17.38 11.76
CA LEU A 63 -11.77 17.52 12.11
C LEU A 63 -11.35 19.00 12.20
N LEU A 64 -11.79 19.85 11.28
CA LEU A 64 -11.54 21.29 11.33
C LEU A 64 -12.15 21.93 12.58
N GLU A 65 -13.36 21.52 12.93
CA GLU A 65 -14.05 22.00 14.14
C GLU A 65 -13.30 21.57 15.41
N ALA A 66 -12.84 20.31 15.48
CA ALA A 66 -12.04 19.82 16.60
C ALA A 66 -10.69 20.56 16.73
N ILE A 67 -10.01 20.87 15.59
CA ILE A 67 -8.80 21.71 15.60
C ILE A 67 -9.12 23.12 16.11
N TYR A 68 -10.21 23.72 15.65
CA TYR A 68 -10.60 25.06 16.05
C TYR A 68 -10.91 25.16 17.55
N LYS A 69 -11.53 24.11 18.13
CA LYS A 69 -11.86 24.03 19.56
C LYS A 69 -10.69 23.57 20.43
N ASP A 70 -9.51 23.34 19.86
CA ASP A 70 -8.32 22.81 20.55
C ASP A 70 -8.59 21.48 21.29
N GLU A 71 -9.42 20.61 20.68
CA GLU A 71 -9.74 19.29 21.22
C GLU A 71 -8.53 18.33 21.08
N ASP A 72 -8.45 17.31 21.95
CA ASP A 72 -7.43 16.27 21.82
C ASP A 72 -7.67 15.40 20.58
N LEU A 73 -6.97 15.74 19.48
CA LEU A 73 -7.07 15.03 18.21
C LEU A 73 -6.52 13.60 18.26
N PHE A 74 -5.80 13.24 19.32
CA PHE A 74 -5.22 11.91 19.49
C PHE A 74 -6.04 11.00 20.40
N ALA A 75 -7.09 11.52 21.00
CA ALA A 75 -8.07 10.75 21.75
C ALA A 75 -8.83 9.77 20.83
N PRO A 76 -9.21 8.58 21.30
CA PRO A 76 -9.87 7.56 20.48
C PRO A 76 -11.18 8.03 19.78
N ALA A 77 -11.90 8.97 20.40
CA ALA A 77 -13.15 9.51 19.86
C ALA A 77 -12.96 10.67 18.86
N SER A 78 -11.71 11.14 18.66
CA SER A 78 -11.42 12.24 17.75
C SER A 78 -11.79 11.91 16.30
N PRO A 79 -12.26 12.87 15.51
CA PRO A 79 -12.50 12.69 14.08
C PRO A 79 -11.24 12.37 13.27
N LEU A 80 -10.04 12.59 13.80
CA LEU A 80 -8.77 12.17 13.20
C LEU A 80 -8.53 10.66 13.33
N GLN A 81 -9.13 10.02 14.34
CA GLN A 81 -8.88 8.61 14.66
C GLN A 81 -9.85 7.67 13.94
N LEU A 82 -9.35 6.51 13.53
CA LEU A 82 -10.22 5.45 13.02
C LEU A 82 -10.89 4.72 14.17
N THR A 83 -12.17 4.49 14.03
CA THR A 83 -12.92 3.59 14.92
C THR A 83 -12.41 2.15 14.77
N LEU A 84 -12.71 1.29 15.73
CA LEU A 84 -12.37 -0.13 15.65
C LEU A 84 -12.95 -0.79 14.39
N GLY A 85 -14.21 -0.48 14.05
CA GLY A 85 -14.85 -1.01 12.84
C GLY A 85 -14.17 -0.55 11.55
N GLU A 86 -13.75 0.71 11.46
CA GLU A 86 -13.01 1.23 10.30
C GLU A 86 -11.65 0.53 10.15
N ARG A 87 -10.92 0.30 11.24
CA ARG A 87 -9.64 -0.45 11.21
C ARG A 87 -9.83 -1.88 10.75
N GLN A 88 -10.84 -2.57 11.29
CA GLN A 88 -11.16 -3.95 10.90
C GLN A 88 -11.50 -4.04 9.42
N GLU A 89 -12.29 -3.11 8.90
CA GLU A 89 -12.68 -3.09 7.48
C GLU A 89 -11.48 -2.80 6.58
N VAL A 90 -10.60 -1.84 6.94
CA VAL A 90 -9.34 -1.59 6.24
C VAL A 90 -8.48 -2.86 6.20
N CYS A 91 -8.27 -3.52 7.33
CA CYS A 91 -7.49 -4.76 7.39
C CYS A 91 -8.12 -5.88 6.55
N ARG A 92 -9.44 -6.02 6.56
CA ARG A 92 -10.18 -7.01 5.78
C ARG A 92 -9.95 -6.81 4.28
N ILE A 93 -10.07 -5.56 3.79
CA ILE A 93 -9.88 -5.23 2.37
C ILE A 93 -8.41 -5.43 1.95
N LEU A 94 -7.46 -4.97 2.75
CA LEU A 94 -6.02 -5.13 2.49
C LEU A 94 -5.59 -6.61 2.46
N ASN A 95 -6.29 -7.47 3.20
CA ASN A 95 -6.01 -8.91 3.22
C ASN A 95 -6.74 -9.70 2.13
N GLY A 96 -7.55 -9.04 1.31
CA GLY A 96 -8.27 -9.59 0.16
C GLY A 96 -7.59 -9.32 -1.18
N ASP A 97 -8.40 -9.23 -2.23
CA ASP A 97 -7.99 -8.99 -3.63
C ASP A 97 -7.73 -7.50 -3.88
N ILE A 98 -6.67 -6.99 -3.27
CA ILE A 98 -6.35 -5.55 -3.33
C ILE A 98 -6.02 -5.05 -4.73
N TYR A 99 -5.57 -5.93 -5.63
CA TYR A 99 -5.22 -5.53 -7.00
C TYR A 99 -6.37 -4.85 -7.74
N HIS A 100 -7.61 -5.26 -7.50
CA HIS A 100 -8.79 -4.62 -8.10
C HIS A 100 -9.03 -3.17 -7.65
N LEU A 101 -8.36 -2.74 -6.61
CA LEU A 101 -8.29 -1.35 -6.20
C LEU A 101 -7.01 -0.69 -6.77
N HIS A 102 -6.82 -0.71 -8.08
CA HIS A 102 -5.55 -0.39 -8.76
C HIS A 102 -4.80 0.80 -8.19
N TYR A 103 -5.50 1.92 -7.99
CA TYR A 103 -4.89 3.14 -7.47
C TYR A 103 -4.42 2.97 -6.02
N VAL A 104 -5.27 2.39 -5.17
CA VAL A 104 -4.96 2.09 -3.77
C VAL A 104 -3.85 1.06 -3.67
N CYS A 105 -3.92 -0.02 -4.45
CA CYS A 105 -2.91 -1.08 -4.47
C CYS A 105 -1.51 -0.52 -4.78
N ARG A 106 -1.42 0.34 -5.80
CA ARG A 106 -0.16 1.00 -6.15
C ARG A 106 0.36 1.86 -5.01
N TYR A 107 -0.50 2.67 -4.39
CA TYR A 107 -0.14 3.48 -3.24
C TYR A 107 0.37 2.64 -2.07
N VAL A 108 -0.36 1.58 -1.71
CA VAL A 108 -0.01 0.66 -0.63
C VAL A 108 1.38 0.03 -0.86
N LEU A 109 1.64 -0.47 -2.06
CA LEU A 109 2.93 -1.06 -2.41
C LEU A 109 4.07 -0.04 -2.34
N LEU A 110 3.88 1.16 -2.87
CA LEU A 110 4.88 2.24 -2.79
C LEU A 110 5.14 2.67 -1.35
N ARG A 111 4.10 2.73 -0.56
CA ARG A 111 4.19 3.13 0.84
C ARG A 111 4.92 2.09 1.69
N LEU A 112 4.64 0.80 1.45
CA LEU A 112 5.38 -0.31 2.04
C LEU A 112 6.85 -0.32 1.63
N ASP A 113 7.13 -0.13 0.35
CA ASP A 113 8.49 -0.08 -0.18
C ASP A 113 9.29 1.05 0.46
N SER A 114 8.71 2.25 0.53
CA SER A 114 9.32 3.39 1.23
C SER A 114 9.49 3.18 2.73
N TYR A 115 8.56 2.48 3.39
CA TYR A 115 8.65 2.16 4.81
C TYR A 115 9.80 1.20 5.13
N ARG A 116 10.14 0.33 4.20
CA ARG A 116 11.23 -0.64 4.32
C ARG A 116 12.57 -0.14 3.77
N SER A 117 12.56 0.98 3.08
CA SER A 117 13.76 1.61 2.54
C SER A 117 14.34 2.59 3.55
N ASP A 118 15.59 2.39 3.96
CA ASP A 118 16.30 3.28 4.89
C ASP A 118 16.59 4.68 4.29
N SER A 119 16.47 4.84 2.96
CA SER A 119 16.93 6.01 2.24
C SER A 119 15.85 7.02 1.82
N GLY A 120 14.60 6.84 2.23
CA GLY A 120 13.52 7.76 1.83
C GLY A 120 13.34 7.87 0.32
N ALA A 121 13.38 6.73 -0.38
CA ALA A 121 13.38 6.61 -1.83
C ALA A 121 12.38 7.55 -2.52
N SER A 122 12.85 8.23 -3.56
CA SER A 122 12.02 9.00 -4.48
C SER A 122 11.66 8.12 -5.67
N TYR A 123 10.37 8.06 -5.99
CA TYR A 123 9.86 7.25 -7.09
C TYR A 123 9.35 8.14 -8.22
N ASP A 124 9.71 7.81 -9.46
CA ASP A 124 8.99 8.33 -10.63
C ASP A 124 7.73 7.47 -10.86
N TYR A 125 6.61 8.00 -10.39
CA TYR A 125 5.33 7.29 -10.38
C TYR A 125 4.76 7.00 -11.78
N GLN A 126 5.19 7.72 -12.81
CA GLN A 126 4.69 7.50 -14.18
C GLN A 126 5.23 6.22 -14.80
N THR A 127 6.42 5.82 -14.39
CA THR A 127 7.12 4.65 -14.95
C THR A 127 6.96 3.37 -14.13
N ILE A 128 6.23 3.42 -13.00
CA ILE A 128 6.05 2.28 -12.10
C ILE A 128 4.76 1.53 -12.43
N SER A 129 4.84 0.21 -12.48
CA SER A 129 3.72 -0.71 -12.63
C SER A 129 3.69 -1.77 -11.54
N ILE A 130 2.51 -2.36 -11.32
CA ILE A 130 2.32 -3.52 -10.45
C ILE A 130 2.50 -4.77 -11.27
N GLU A 131 3.32 -5.68 -10.80
CA GLU A 131 3.57 -7.00 -11.40
C GLU A 131 3.05 -8.10 -10.49
N HIS A 132 2.45 -9.14 -11.11
CA HIS A 132 2.04 -10.37 -10.46
C HIS A 132 3.14 -11.41 -10.56
N ILE A 133 3.64 -11.91 -9.43
CA ILE A 133 4.65 -12.98 -9.44
C ILE A 133 4.01 -14.27 -9.95
N LEU A 134 2.94 -14.77 -9.30
CA LEU A 134 2.01 -15.73 -9.91
C LEU A 134 1.19 -14.95 -10.96
N PRO A 135 1.35 -15.22 -12.26
CA PRO A 135 0.71 -14.43 -13.31
C PRO A 135 -0.82 -14.63 -13.35
N GLN A 136 -1.53 -13.62 -13.85
CA GLN A 136 -2.99 -13.68 -14.00
C GLN A 136 -3.43 -14.76 -15.01
N ARG A 137 -2.59 -15.03 -16.01
CA ARG A 137 -2.83 -16.04 -17.06
C ARG A 137 -1.57 -16.84 -17.25
N SER A 138 -1.56 -18.04 -16.71
CA SER A 138 -0.44 -18.98 -16.88
C SER A 138 -0.69 -19.88 -18.10
N HIS A 139 0.38 -20.28 -18.81
CA HIS A 139 0.27 -21.29 -19.84
C HIS A 139 -0.07 -22.65 -19.20
N PRO A 140 -0.91 -23.50 -19.81
CA PRO A 140 -1.28 -24.80 -19.24
C PRO A 140 -0.09 -25.71 -18.90
N ASP A 141 1.00 -25.64 -19.68
CA ASP A 141 2.21 -26.43 -19.48
C ASP A 141 3.21 -25.80 -18.52
N SER A 142 2.90 -24.64 -17.93
CA SER A 142 3.78 -23.96 -16.98
C SER A 142 3.85 -24.67 -15.63
N LYS A 143 4.97 -24.53 -14.93
CA LYS A 143 5.13 -25.02 -13.55
C LYS A 143 4.10 -24.46 -12.58
N TRP A 144 3.43 -23.36 -12.93
CA TRP A 144 2.36 -22.77 -12.13
C TRP A 144 1.18 -23.70 -11.91
N TYR A 145 0.86 -24.56 -12.89
CA TYR A 145 -0.22 -25.54 -12.76
C TYR A 145 0.13 -26.70 -11.80
N GLN A 146 1.43 -26.97 -11.61
CA GLN A 146 1.88 -27.94 -10.61
C GLN A 146 1.82 -27.34 -9.20
N THR A 147 2.24 -26.10 -9.05
CA THR A 147 2.30 -25.41 -7.75
C THR A 147 0.93 -24.90 -7.29
N PHE A 148 0.08 -24.48 -8.23
CA PHE A 148 -1.28 -23.97 -8.01
C PHE A 148 -2.26 -24.79 -8.88
N PRO A 149 -2.59 -26.03 -8.48
CA PRO A 149 -3.23 -27.01 -9.38
C PRO A 149 -4.65 -26.62 -9.79
N SER A 150 -5.46 -26.08 -8.89
CA SER A 150 -6.82 -25.70 -9.23
C SER A 150 -6.95 -24.23 -9.64
N LYS A 151 -7.95 -23.93 -10.46
CA LYS A 151 -8.29 -22.57 -10.88
C LYS A 151 -8.66 -21.69 -9.66
N GLU A 152 -9.44 -22.25 -8.75
CA GLU A 152 -9.90 -21.58 -7.53
C GLU A 152 -8.73 -21.18 -6.63
N VAL A 153 -7.72 -22.06 -6.52
CA VAL A 153 -6.48 -21.76 -5.79
C VAL A 153 -5.74 -20.61 -6.47
N ARG A 154 -5.57 -20.63 -7.81
CA ARG A 154 -4.90 -19.51 -8.51
C ARG A 154 -5.65 -18.19 -8.34
N GLU A 155 -6.96 -18.19 -8.53
CA GLU A 155 -7.80 -16.99 -8.36
C GLU A 155 -7.72 -16.44 -6.93
N ARG A 156 -7.65 -17.29 -5.93
CA ARG A 156 -7.52 -16.89 -4.51
C ARG A 156 -6.22 -16.16 -4.20
N TYR A 157 -5.13 -16.45 -4.91
CA TYR A 157 -3.80 -15.92 -4.60
C TYR A 157 -3.34 -14.82 -5.53
N VAL A 158 -3.81 -14.80 -6.78
CA VAL A 158 -3.25 -13.96 -7.85
C VAL A 158 -3.30 -12.47 -7.51
N HIS A 159 -4.38 -11.99 -6.91
CA HIS A 159 -4.62 -10.57 -6.66
C HIS A 159 -4.29 -10.10 -5.24
N ARG A 160 -3.75 -10.98 -4.40
CA ARG A 160 -3.37 -10.65 -3.03
C ARG A 160 -2.08 -9.84 -2.98
N LEU A 161 -1.98 -8.94 -2.00
CA LEU A 161 -0.79 -8.11 -1.77
C LEU A 161 0.50 -8.95 -1.71
N GLY A 162 0.44 -10.14 -1.08
CA GLY A 162 1.54 -11.09 -1.01
C GLY A 162 2.09 -11.55 -2.35
N ASN A 163 1.30 -11.48 -3.43
CA ASN A 163 1.70 -11.87 -4.79
C ASN A 163 2.17 -10.70 -5.65
N LEU A 164 2.11 -9.47 -5.15
CA LEU A 164 2.34 -8.27 -5.95
C LEU A 164 3.69 -7.62 -5.64
N VAL A 165 4.33 -7.08 -6.67
CA VAL A 165 5.57 -6.31 -6.58
C VAL A 165 5.53 -5.08 -7.49
N LEU A 166 6.51 -4.20 -7.32
CA LEU A 166 6.69 -3.01 -8.15
C LEU A 166 7.78 -3.25 -9.19
N LEU A 167 7.51 -2.91 -10.44
CA LEU A 167 8.50 -2.91 -11.52
C LEU A 167 8.44 -1.60 -12.31
N SER A 168 9.53 -1.27 -13.02
CA SER A 168 9.45 -0.26 -14.07
C SER A 168 8.54 -0.77 -15.19
N ARG A 169 7.79 0.13 -15.82
CA ARG A 169 6.81 -0.22 -16.86
C ARG A 169 7.44 -1.05 -17.99
N GLY A 170 8.66 -0.69 -18.41
CA GLY A 170 9.37 -1.43 -19.47
C GLY A 170 9.75 -2.88 -19.07
N LYS A 171 10.12 -3.10 -17.80
CA LYS A 171 10.41 -4.45 -17.29
C LYS A 171 9.12 -5.28 -17.14
N ASN A 172 8.02 -4.67 -16.69
CA ASN A 172 6.75 -5.36 -16.53
C ASN A 172 6.18 -5.87 -17.86
N MET A 173 6.25 -5.07 -18.93
CA MET A 173 5.81 -5.50 -20.27
C MET A 173 6.55 -6.73 -20.79
N LYS A 174 7.77 -6.99 -20.31
CA LYS A 174 8.59 -8.15 -20.68
C LYS A 174 8.40 -9.34 -19.72
N ALA A 175 7.92 -9.12 -18.51
CA ALA A 175 7.80 -10.15 -17.47
C ALA A 175 6.71 -11.20 -17.78
N GLU A 176 5.69 -10.82 -18.57
CA GLU A 176 4.65 -11.71 -19.10
C GLU A 176 4.20 -12.83 -18.14
N ASN A 177 3.93 -14.02 -18.68
CA ASN A 177 3.39 -15.14 -17.93
C ASN A 177 4.44 -16.23 -17.63
N PHE A 178 5.72 -15.88 -17.64
CA PHE A 178 6.83 -16.81 -17.43
C PHE A 178 6.77 -17.51 -16.07
N ASP A 179 7.41 -18.67 -15.98
CA ASP A 179 7.62 -19.38 -14.73
C ASP A 179 8.48 -18.57 -13.75
N PHE A 180 8.39 -18.89 -12.46
CA PHE A 180 9.03 -18.10 -11.40
C PHE A 180 10.55 -17.94 -11.59
N ASP A 181 11.23 -19.04 -11.92
CA ASP A 181 12.68 -19.03 -12.13
C ASP A 181 13.09 -18.11 -13.29
N GLU A 182 12.32 -18.13 -14.37
CA GLU A 182 12.54 -17.29 -15.52
C GLU A 182 12.25 -15.81 -15.24
N LYS A 183 11.14 -15.50 -14.55
CA LYS A 183 10.84 -14.16 -14.06
C LYS A 183 11.98 -13.64 -13.19
N LYS A 184 12.48 -14.49 -12.30
CA LYS A 184 13.58 -14.17 -11.40
C LYS A 184 14.85 -13.78 -12.16
N GLN A 185 15.23 -14.56 -13.15
CA GLN A 185 16.46 -14.33 -13.92
C GLN A 185 16.36 -13.15 -14.88
N LYS A 186 15.25 -13.01 -15.60
CA LYS A 186 15.14 -12.06 -16.72
C LYS A 186 14.66 -10.66 -16.30
N TYR A 187 13.81 -10.56 -15.26
CA TYR A 187 13.08 -9.32 -15.00
C TYR A 187 13.31 -8.73 -13.62
N PHE A 188 13.45 -9.58 -12.60
CA PHE A 188 13.75 -9.07 -11.28
C PHE A 188 15.26 -8.78 -11.13
N PHE A 189 16.11 -9.47 -11.89
CA PHE A 189 17.58 -9.45 -11.73
C PHE A 189 18.36 -9.39 -13.04
N ALA A 190 17.75 -8.96 -14.15
CA ALA A 190 18.45 -8.79 -15.42
C ALA A 190 19.71 -7.92 -15.24
N ASP A 191 20.83 -8.38 -15.80
CA ASP A 191 22.11 -7.67 -15.87
C ASP A 191 22.77 -7.35 -14.50
N ASN A 192 22.53 -8.16 -13.47
CA ASN A 192 23.02 -7.90 -12.09
C ASN A 192 22.55 -6.55 -11.48
N VAL A 193 21.62 -5.86 -12.13
CA VAL A 193 21.06 -4.60 -11.64
C VAL A 193 19.85 -4.91 -10.79
N SER A 194 19.95 -4.63 -9.49
CA SER A 194 18.80 -4.67 -8.58
C SER A 194 17.75 -3.64 -9.04
N THR A 195 16.47 -3.94 -8.79
CA THR A 195 15.44 -2.94 -8.97
C THR A 195 15.57 -1.88 -7.87
N PRO A 196 15.09 -0.65 -8.08
CA PRO A 196 15.07 0.34 -7.00
C PRO A 196 14.07 0.00 -5.87
N PHE A 197 13.27 -1.06 -6.05
CA PHE A 197 12.20 -1.44 -5.13
C PHE A 197 12.67 -2.54 -4.17
N VAL A 198 12.67 -2.23 -2.88
CA VAL A 198 13.03 -3.16 -1.80
C VAL A 198 12.09 -4.37 -1.80
N LEU A 199 10.78 -4.15 -1.94
CA LEU A 199 9.78 -5.23 -1.97
C LEU A 199 9.97 -6.20 -3.13
N THR A 200 10.53 -5.74 -4.24
CA THR A 200 10.82 -6.58 -5.41
C THR A 200 12.13 -7.32 -5.23
N ASN A 201 13.14 -6.64 -4.67
CA ASN A 201 14.43 -7.27 -4.40
C ASN A 201 14.32 -8.42 -3.39
N GLU A 202 13.41 -8.35 -2.42
CA GLU A 202 13.15 -9.43 -1.46
C GLU A 202 12.69 -10.74 -2.13
N VAL A 203 12.12 -10.68 -3.33
CA VAL A 203 11.71 -11.88 -4.08
C VAL A 203 12.91 -12.77 -4.44
N ARG A 204 14.13 -12.20 -4.47
CA ARG A 204 15.38 -12.96 -4.72
C ARG A 204 15.60 -14.09 -3.72
N GLU A 205 15.21 -13.87 -2.48
CA GLU A 205 15.49 -14.78 -1.36
C GLU A 205 14.66 -16.06 -1.44
N TYR A 206 13.54 -16.05 -2.20
CA TYR A 206 12.68 -17.21 -2.35
C TYR A 206 13.22 -18.16 -3.43
N ARG A 207 13.30 -19.45 -3.11
CA ARG A 207 13.67 -20.52 -4.06
C ARG A 207 12.53 -20.92 -4.97
N GLU A 208 11.32 -20.84 -4.46
CA GLU A 208 10.07 -21.20 -5.13
C GLU A 208 8.99 -20.17 -4.79
N TRP A 209 7.87 -20.21 -5.52
CA TRP A 209 6.73 -19.34 -5.25
C TRP A 209 5.47 -20.18 -5.10
N THR A 210 5.05 -20.42 -3.85
CA THR A 210 3.97 -21.32 -3.47
C THR A 210 2.87 -20.57 -2.73
N PRO A 211 1.67 -21.16 -2.57
CA PRO A 211 0.62 -20.60 -1.71
C PRO A 211 1.13 -20.24 -0.30
N ALA A 212 1.92 -21.10 0.30
CA ALA A 212 2.48 -20.90 1.64
C ALA A 212 3.41 -19.67 1.70
N ILE A 213 4.23 -19.46 0.68
CA ILE A 213 5.11 -18.29 0.56
C ILE A 213 4.30 -17.02 0.38
N ILE A 214 3.26 -17.04 -0.45
CA ILE A 214 2.37 -15.88 -0.62
C ILE A 214 1.68 -15.55 0.71
N ASP A 215 1.19 -16.55 1.45
CA ASP A 215 0.57 -16.34 2.76
C ASP A 215 1.55 -15.78 3.80
N GLN A 216 2.78 -16.29 3.83
CA GLN A 216 3.83 -15.76 4.71
C GLN A 216 4.16 -14.31 4.38
N ARG A 217 4.33 -13.99 3.08
CA ARG A 217 4.60 -12.64 2.62
C ARG A 217 3.41 -11.71 2.88
N GLN A 218 2.18 -12.18 2.67
CA GLN A 218 0.95 -11.45 2.99
C GLN A 218 0.93 -11.03 4.46
N ARG A 219 1.14 -11.96 5.38
CA ARG A 219 1.20 -11.66 6.83
C ARG A 219 2.26 -10.60 7.13
N ARG A 220 3.48 -10.77 6.63
CA ARG A 220 4.58 -9.83 6.86
C ARG A 220 4.27 -8.41 6.34
N LEU A 221 3.64 -8.30 5.17
CA LEU A 221 3.24 -7.01 4.61
C LEU A 221 2.08 -6.39 5.40
N MET A 222 1.12 -7.20 5.84
CA MET A 222 0.03 -6.73 6.72
C MET A 222 0.55 -6.24 8.06
N ASP A 223 1.48 -6.94 8.69
CA ASP A 223 2.12 -6.50 9.95
C ASP A 223 2.85 -5.15 9.76
N ALA A 224 3.51 -4.96 8.62
CA ALA A 224 4.16 -3.69 8.29
C ALA A 224 3.14 -2.55 8.13
N LEU A 225 2.02 -2.79 7.46
CA LEU A 225 0.93 -1.80 7.31
C LEU A 225 0.26 -1.47 8.65
N GLN A 226 0.04 -2.47 9.50
CA GLN A 226 -0.53 -2.26 10.83
C GLN A 226 0.38 -1.38 11.70
N ARG A 227 1.70 -1.57 11.63
CA ARG A 227 2.66 -0.71 12.33
C ARG A 227 2.71 0.69 11.72
N LEU A 228 2.74 0.79 10.39
CA LEU A 228 2.84 2.06 9.67
C LEU A 228 1.62 2.95 9.93
N TRP A 229 0.42 2.40 9.86
CA TRP A 229 -0.85 3.12 9.98
C TRP A 229 -1.57 2.89 11.31
N ARG A 230 -1.00 2.13 12.22
CA ARG A 230 -1.61 1.85 13.55
C ARG A 230 -3.06 1.35 13.41
N LEU A 231 -3.26 0.33 12.54
CA LEU A 231 -4.54 -0.31 12.27
C LEU A 231 -4.93 -1.31 13.36
#